data_2b6dfc5ff6491e7a57f1afd7cf8080bc
#
_entry.id   2b6dfc5ff6491e7a57f1afd7cf8080bc
#
_cell.length_a   1.000
_cell.length_b   1.000
_cell.length_c   1.000
_cell.angle_alpha   90.00
_cell.angle_beta   90.00
_cell.angle_gamma   90.00
#
_symmetry.space_group_name_H-M   'P 1'
#
loop_
_entity.id
_entity.type
_entity.pdbx_description
1 polymer ?
#
loop_
_entity_poly.entity_id
_entity_poly.type
_entity_poly.pdbx_seq_one_letter_code
_entity_poly.pdbx_strand_id
1 'polypeptide(L)'
;MKKLVSLIMIVAMLAVFVPTAFAAPPAQKGQDYIVLAGDWLAKIANKYLGNPYAWPALMALTNQKHLTDSTYATIINADLIEPGWKLYVPSKDEAEAFLATYDKNKPEMLYATGAKGQLVVGSWWTAGGEAEGLNGMFKIYKEKYPDVQIVNATVAGGAGTNFKAILKTRLIGGDPPDTFQLHAGLEVEGYSPEQYLEPVDSIYTSEGLEQAFPADLLSLLKYKDHYWGVPVNIHRSNVLWYNKAVFEANNLTPPTTFDEFKTVAEALKAKGITPFVLGTKEGWEAGHIFEDILAGTLGAEKYKGLWTGATPWTDPGVTQALENFKMMLSYANTDHSAHTWDSAGEFLIAGTGGMMIMGDWTNGWFTSKGFTGYGWAPPPGTKGIFVALSDSFALPKNAPNAENAQNWLKVCGSK
;
A
#
# COMPACT_ATOMS: atom_id res chain seq x y z
N MET A 1 -26.93 -107.63 8.31
CA MET A 1 -25.78 -107.61 7.44
C MET A 1 -26.16 -106.92 6.16
N LYS A 2 -25.78 -105.71 5.97
CA LYS A 2 -25.49 -105.01 4.72
C LYS A 2 -25.44 -103.52 5.06
N LYS A 3 -24.22 -102.99 5.06
CA LYS A 3 -23.93 -101.59 5.31
C LYS A 3 -24.36 -100.78 4.08
N LEU A 4 -25.22 -99.82 4.27
CA LEU A 4 -25.52 -98.82 3.23
C LEU A 4 -24.66 -97.61 3.49
N VAL A 5 -23.77 -97.30 2.58
CA VAL A 5 -22.92 -96.13 2.61
C VAL A 5 -23.66 -95.01 1.88
N SER A 6 -24.12 -93.99 2.60
CA SER A 6 -24.71 -92.81 2.02
C SER A 6 -23.59 -91.77 1.70
N LEU A 7 -23.43 -91.57 0.42
CA LEU A 7 -22.52 -90.54 -0.12
C LEU A 7 -23.19 -89.17 -0.01
N ILE A 8 -22.75 -88.31 0.93
CA ILE A 8 -23.20 -86.93 1.02
C ILE A 8 -22.34 -86.11 0.09
N MET A 9 -22.94 -85.64 -1.01
CA MET A 9 -22.30 -84.73 -1.96
C MET A 9 -22.39 -83.28 -1.36
N ILE A 10 -21.25 -82.81 -0.87
CA ILE A 10 -21.14 -81.38 -0.44
C ILE A 10 -20.88 -80.55 -1.70
N VAL A 11 -21.92 -79.86 -2.16
CA VAL A 11 -21.79 -78.82 -3.18
C VAL A 11 -21.24 -77.55 -2.49
N ALA A 12 -19.95 -77.33 -2.66
CA ALA A 12 -19.32 -76.09 -2.26
C ALA A 12 -19.75 -74.97 -3.21
N MET A 13 -20.70 -74.11 -2.81
CA MET A 13 -20.96 -72.83 -3.48
C MET A 13 -19.78 -71.89 -3.21
N LEU A 14 -18.87 -71.76 -4.19
CA LEU A 14 -17.92 -70.70 -4.27
C LEU A 14 -18.71 -69.37 -4.54
N ALA A 15 -19.06 -68.69 -3.47
CA ALA A 15 -19.51 -67.27 -3.59
C ALA A 15 -18.31 -66.41 -4.08
N VAL A 16 -18.32 -66.10 -5.35
CA VAL A 16 -17.42 -65.06 -5.90
C VAL A 16 -17.82 -63.75 -5.29
N PHE A 17 -17.12 -63.34 -4.24
CA PHE A 17 -17.17 -61.93 -3.79
C PHE A 17 -16.58 -61.08 -4.90
N VAL A 18 -17.45 -60.50 -5.75
CA VAL A 18 -17.09 -59.35 -6.55
C VAL A 18 -17.07 -58.17 -5.58
N PRO A 19 -15.91 -57.55 -5.33
CA PRO A 19 -15.92 -56.33 -4.53
C PRO A 19 -16.74 -55.28 -5.32
N THR A 20 -17.91 -54.99 -4.85
CA THR A 20 -18.63 -53.77 -5.28
C THR A 20 -17.72 -52.62 -4.91
N ALA A 21 -17.04 -52.05 -5.89
CA ALA A 21 -16.37 -50.78 -5.72
C ALA A 21 -17.45 -49.81 -5.27
N PHE A 22 -17.50 -49.49 -3.98
CA PHE A 22 -18.24 -48.35 -3.51
C PHE A 22 -17.65 -47.17 -4.27
N ALA A 23 -18.43 -46.58 -5.17
CA ALA A 23 -18.09 -45.30 -5.75
C ALA A 23 -17.84 -44.32 -4.56
N ALA A 24 -16.66 -43.79 -4.51
CA ALA A 24 -16.36 -42.77 -3.51
C ALA A 24 -17.48 -41.72 -3.56
N PRO A 25 -17.99 -41.28 -2.40
CA PRO A 25 -19.00 -40.23 -2.38
C PRO A 25 -18.50 -39.06 -3.21
N PRO A 26 -19.38 -38.40 -3.99
CA PRO A 26 -18.97 -37.27 -4.81
C PRO A 26 -18.21 -36.28 -3.92
N ALA A 27 -17.05 -35.85 -4.35
CA ALA A 27 -16.20 -34.91 -3.63
C ALA A 27 -17.07 -33.71 -3.19
N GLN A 28 -17.12 -33.46 -1.89
CA GLN A 28 -17.81 -32.27 -1.39
C GLN A 28 -17.17 -31.05 -2.03
N LYS A 29 -17.97 -30.25 -2.71
CA LYS A 29 -17.49 -28.98 -3.26
C LYS A 29 -17.31 -27.99 -2.11
N GLY A 30 -16.29 -27.16 -2.18
CA GLY A 30 -16.13 -26.02 -1.29
C GLY A 30 -17.28 -25.02 -1.41
N GLN A 31 -17.34 -24.07 -0.52
CA GLN A 31 -18.45 -23.11 -0.40
C GLN A 31 -17.95 -21.68 -0.27
N ASP A 32 -18.82 -20.74 -0.63
CA ASP A 32 -18.58 -19.30 -0.43
C ASP A 32 -18.77 -18.94 1.04
N TYR A 33 -17.94 -17.99 1.50
CA TYR A 33 -18.03 -17.42 2.84
C TYR A 33 -17.82 -15.91 2.80
N ILE A 34 -18.70 -15.16 3.44
CA ILE A 34 -18.52 -13.72 3.64
C ILE A 34 -17.92 -13.49 5.02
N VAL A 35 -16.78 -12.82 5.06
CA VAL A 35 -16.04 -12.51 6.29
C VAL A 35 -16.91 -11.63 7.20
N LEU A 36 -16.98 -11.99 8.46
CA LEU A 36 -17.70 -11.28 9.50
C LEU A 36 -16.71 -10.54 10.43
N ALA A 37 -17.19 -9.54 11.14
CA ALA A 37 -16.38 -8.84 12.13
C ALA A 37 -15.85 -9.83 13.19
N GLY A 38 -14.52 -9.76 13.45
CA GLY A 38 -13.84 -10.65 14.38
C GLY A 38 -13.49 -12.04 13.79
N ASP A 39 -13.52 -12.20 12.47
CA ASP A 39 -12.99 -13.38 11.79
C ASP A 39 -11.49 -13.21 11.47
N TRP A 40 -10.80 -14.35 11.43
CA TRP A 40 -9.46 -14.50 10.87
C TRP A 40 -9.34 -15.87 10.20
N LEU A 41 -8.42 -16.05 9.27
CA LEU A 41 -8.33 -17.24 8.43
C LEU A 41 -8.27 -18.53 9.24
N ALA A 42 -7.45 -18.61 10.28
CA ALA A 42 -7.35 -19.80 11.11
C ALA A 42 -8.65 -20.13 11.87
N LYS A 43 -9.44 -19.13 12.27
CA LYS A 43 -10.75 -19.33 12.89
C LYS A 43 -11.75 -19.95 11.89
N ILE A 44 -11.76 -19.43 10.66
CA ILE A 44 -12.61 -19.93 9.58
C ILE A 44 -12.18 -21.37 9.22
N ALA A 45 -10.86 -21.62 9.08
CA ALA A 45 -10.33 -22.95 8.81
C ALA A 45 -10.71 -23.95 9.91
N ASN A 46 -10.59 -23.57 11.19
CA ASN A 46 -11.02 -24.42 12.29
C ASN A 46 -12.53 -24.75 12.23
N LYS A 47 -13.36 -23.74 11.94
CA LYS A 47 -14.82 -23.90 11.89
C LYS A 47 -15.28 -24.84 10.78
N TYR A 48 -14.71 -24.75 9.60
CA TYR A 48 -15.19 -25.47 8.41
C TYR A 48 -14.36 -26.71 8.07
N LEU A 49 -13.06 -26.70 8.34
CA LEU A 49 -12.14 -27.80 8.03
C LEU A 49 -11.78 -28.63 9.27
N GLY A 50 -12.08 -28.12 10.48
CA GLY A 50 -11.73 -28.75 11.75
C GLY A 50 -10.23 -28.64 12.11
N ASN A 51 -9.49 -27.84 11.39
CA ASN A 51 -8.05 -27.63 11.58
C ASN A 51 -7.68 -26.15 11.40
N PRO A 52 -7.29 -25.43 12.46
CA PRO A 52 -6.89 -24.03 12.33
C PRO A 52 -5.63 -23.84 11.46
N TYR A 53 -4.75 -24.85 11.40
CA TYR A 53 -3.54 -24.83 10.57
C TYR A 53 -3.82 -25.06 9.08
N ALA A 54 -5.06 -25.31 8.68
CA ALA A 54 -5.47 -25.40 7.28
C ALA A 54 -5.75 -24.02 6.64
N TRP A 55 -5.53 -22.91 7.34
CA TRP A 55 -5.68 -21.56 6.80
C TRP A 55 -4.89 -21.32 5.48
N PRO A 56 -3.71 -21.93 5.22
CA PRO A 56 -3.03 -21.74 3.95
C PRO A 56 -3.87 -22.21 2.75
N ALA A 57 -4.62 -23.31 2.90
CA ALA A 57 -5.52 -23.76 1.85
C ALA A 57 -6.68 -22.78 1.59
N LEU A 58 -7.23 -22.15 2.64
CA LEU A 58 -8.25 -21.09 2.47
C LEU A 58 -7.70 -19.92 1.66
N MET A 59 -6.52 -19.44 2.04
CA MET A 59 -5.88 -18.31 1.39
C MET A 59 -5.57 -18.62 -0.08
N ALA A 60 -4.84 -19.71 -0.33
CA ALA A 60 -4.41 -20.07 -1.68
C ALA A 60 -5.59 -20.33 -2.62
N LEU A 61 -6.58 -21.11 -2.18
CA LEU A 61 -7.71 -21.47 -3.02
C LEU A 61 -8.71 -20.33 -3.20
N THR A 62 -8.81 -19.38 -2.23
CA THR A 62 -9.51 -18.11 -2.44
C THR A 62 -8.82 -17.26 -3.51
N ASN A 63 -7.51 -17.07 -3.39
CA ASN A 63 -6.73 -16.33 -4.38
C ASN A 63 -6.81 -16.97 -5.77
N GLN A 64 -6.79 -18.29 -5.84
CA GLN A 64 -6.97 -19.03 -7.08
C GLN A 64 -8.37 -18.84 -7.68
N LYS A 65 -9.42 -18.80 -6.86
CA LYS A 65 -10.79 -18.50 -7.30
C LYS A 65 -10.92 -17.07 -7.83
N HIS A 66 -10.25 -16.11 -7.21
CA HIS A 66 -10.21 -14.73 -7.69
C HIS A 66 -9.76 -14.62 -9.15
N LEU A 67 -8.86 -15.50 -9.63
CA LEU A 67 -8.39 -15.50 -11.01
C LEU A 67 -9.50 -15.70 -12.04
N THR A 68 -10.57 -16.39 -11.67
CA THR A 68 -11.69 -16.69 -12.57
C THR A 68 -12.98 -15.96 -12.18
N ASP A 69 -13.07 -15.46 -10.96
CA ASP A 69 -14.20 -14.71 -10.42
C ASP A 69 -13.71 -13.63 -9.45
N SER A 70 -13.62 -12.40 -9.94
CA SER A 70 -13.15 -11.22 -9.20
C SER A 70 -14.01 -10.83 -8.01
N THR A 71 -15.15 -11.51 -7.77
CA THR A 71 -15.96 -11.29 -6.56
C THR A 71 -15.31 -11.91 -5.32
N TYR A 72 -14.39 -12.86 -5.47
CA TYR A 72 -13.60 -13.35 -4.35
C TYR A 72 -12.50 -12.36 -3.98
N ALA A 73 -12.17 -12.31 -2.68
CA ALA A 73 -11.09 -11.46 -2.20
C ALA A 73 -9.72 -11.95 -2.71
N THR A 74 -8.79 -11.02 -2.86
CA THR A 74 -7.36 -11.32 -2.96
C THR A 74 -6.76 -11.19 -1.58
N ILE A 75 -6.29 -12.28 -1.00
CA ILE A 75 -5.67 -12.31 0.32
C ILE A 75 -4.16 -12.24 0.15
N ILE A 76 -3.57 -11.14 0.55
CA ILE A 76 -2.11 -10.90 0.47
C ILE A 76 -1.42 -11.04 1.82
N ASN A 77 -2.19 -10.96 2.90
CA ASN A 77 -1.74 -11.12 4.27
C ASN A 77 -2.71 -12.03 5.00
N ALA A 78 -2.20 -13.16 5.52
CA ALA A 78 -3.00 -14.14 6.23
C ALA A 78 -3.65 -13.58 7.52
N ASP A 79 -3.02 -12.55 8.11
CA ASP A 79 -3.48 -11.93 9.35
C ASP A 79 -4.46 -10.78 9.11
N LEU A 80 -4.70 -10.43 7.84
CA LEU A 80 -5.55 -9.30 7.47
C LEU A 80 -6.62 -9.75 6.48
N ILE A 81 -7.83 -9.99 6.99
CA ILE A 81 -9.05 -10.12 6.20
C ILE A 81 -10.11 -9.16 6.73
N GLU A 82 -10.94 -8.61 5.86
CA GLU A 82 -11.89 -7.57 6.22
C GLU A 82 -13.33 -8.06 6.14
N PRO A 83 -14.22 -7.61 7.05
CA PRO A 83 -15.63 -7.91 6.96
C PRO A 83 -16.22 -7.52 5.60
N GLY A 84 -17.02 -8.43 5.03
CA GLY A 84 -17.58 -8.26 3.70
C GLY A 84 -16.78 -8.92 2.58
N TRP A 85 -15.55 -9.32 2.80
CA TRP A 85 -14.78 -10.07 1.81
C TRP A 85 -15.42 -11.43 1.53
N LYS A 86 -15.50 -11.80 0.27
CA LYS A 86 -15.94 -13.13 -0.16
C LYS A 86 -14.74 -14.07 -0.26
N LEU A 87 -14.72 -15.11 0.55
CA LEU A 87 -13.72 -16.15 0.54
C LEU A 87 -14.28 -17.46 -0.03
N TYR A 88 -13.39 -18.27 -0.59
CA TYR A 88 -13.67 -19.67 -0.90
C TYR A 88 -13.19 -20.54 0.27
N VAL A 89 -14.12 -21.20 0.93
CA VAL A 89 -13.82 -22.23 1.92
C VAL A 89 -13.78 -23.57 1.19
N PRO A 90 -12.60 -24.18 1.00
CA PRO A 90 -12.49 -25.45 0.28
C PRO A 90 -13.19 -26.59 1.02
N SER A 91 -13.48 -27.67 0.32
CA SER A 91 -13.81 -28.94 0.96
C SER A 91 -12.60 -29.47 1.73
N LYS A 92 -12.82 -30.42 2.63
CA LYS A 92 -11.70 -31.07 3.35
C LYS A 92 -10.71 -31.74 2.39
N ASP A 93 -11.22 -32.43 1.37
CA ASP A 93 -10.40 -33.10 0.38
C ASP A 93 -9.55 -32.10 -0.44
N GLU A 94 -10.13 -30.95 -0.84
CA GLU A 94 -9.39 -29.90 -1.54
C GLU A 94 -8.31 -29.28 -0.64
N ALA A 95 -8.63 -29.05 0.63
CA ALA A 95 -7.68 -28.50 1.59
C ALA A 95 -6.54 -29.48 1.88
N GLU A 96 -6.84 -30.77 2.07
CA GLU A 96 -5.84 -31.82 2.30
C GLU A 96 -4.95 -32.00 1.07
N ALA A 97 -5.53 -32.02 -0.13
CA ALA A 97 -4.76 -32.11 -1.37
C ALA A 97 -3.78 -30.94 -1.53
N PHE A 98 -4.22 -29.69 -1.21
CA PHE A 98 -3.34 -28.53 -1.22
C PHE A 98 -2.23 -28.66 -0.16
N LEU A 99 -2.61 -28.95 1.09
CA LEU A 99 -1.67 -29.03 2.20
C LEU A 99 -0.63 -30.14 2.06
N ALA A 100 -0.97 -31.21 1.35
CA ALA A 100 -0.02 -32.30 1.04
C ALA A 100 1.14 -31.84 0.15
N THR A 101 0.96 -30.78 -0.61
CA THR A 101 1.99 -30.19 -1.49
C THR A 101 2.54 -28.86 -0.96
N TYR A 102 1.89 -28.27 0.03
CA TYR A 102 2.27 -26.97 0.56
C TYR A 102 3.60 -27.02 1.32
N ASP A 103 4.55 -26.23 0.85
CA ASP A 103 5.83 -26.02 1.53
C ASP A 103 5.81 -24.61 2.18
N LYS A 104 5.87 -24.56 3.51
CA LYS A 104 5.91 -23.30 4.26
C LYS A 104 7.12 -22.41 3.94
N ASN A 105 8.17 -22.97 3.33
CA ASN A 105 9.33 -22.24 2.87
C ASN A 105 9.16 -21.70 1.43
N LYS A 106 7.99 -21.95 0.82
CA LYS A 106 7.58 -21.44 -0.49
C LYS A 106 6.25 -20.71 -0.35
N PRO A 107 6.26 -19.55 0.30
CA PRO A 107 5.05 -18.76 0.55
C PRO A 107 4.34 -18.34 -0.74
N GLU A 108 5.05 -18.32 -1.87
CA GLU A 108 4.44 -18.09 -3.19
C GLU A 108 3.30 -19.07 -3.49
N MET A 109 3.26 -20.24 -2.88
CA MET A 109 2.16 -21.20 -3.03
C MET A 109 0.82 -20.70 -2.44
N LEU A 110 0.83 -19.69 -1.59
CA LEU A 110 -0.37 -19.06 -1.02
C LEU A 110 -1.00 -18.04 -1.97
N TYR A 111 -0.20 -17.53 -2.87
CA TYR A 111 -0.65 -16.62 -3.90
C TYR A 111 -0.98 -17.45 -5.13
N ALA A 112 -2.00 -17.09 -5.87
CA ALA A 112 -2.43 -17.84 -7.06
C ALA A 112 -1.27 -18.01 -8.04
N THR A 113 -0.43 -19.00 -7.76
CA THR A 113 0.81 -19.28 -8.44
C THR A 113 0.58 -20.25 -9.58
N GLY A 114 1.28 -20.01 -10.66
CA GLY A 114 1.33 -20.86 -11.83
C GLY A 114 0.57 -20.35 -13.04
N ALA A 115 -0.15 -19.25 -12.96
CA ALA A 115 -0.49 -18.53 -14.16
C ALA A 115 0.78 -17.81 -14.64
N LYS A 116 1.42 -18.30 -15.69
CA LYS A 116 2.25 -17.42 -16.53
C LYS A 116 1.37 -16.22 -16.81
N GLY A 117 1.75 -15.03 -16.26
CA GLY A 117 0.92 -13.87 -16.48
C GLY A 117 0.27 -13.23 -15.24
N GLN A 118 0.81 -13.40 -14.04
CA GLN A 118 0.39 -12.64 -12.87
C GLN A 118 1.40 -11.52 -12.55
N LEU A 119 0.88 -10.41 -12.01
CA LEU A 119 1.67 -9.31 -11.47
C LEU A 119 1.05 -8.84 -10.16
N VAL A 120 1.74 -9.05 -9.06
CA VAL A 120 1.33 -8.58 -7.72
C VAL A 120 1.99 -7.24 -7.43
N VAL A 121 1.19 -6.18 -7.33
CA VAL A 121 1.67 -4.81 -7.10
C VAL A 121 1.31 -4.36 -5.69
N GLY A 122 2.30 -4.21 -4.82
CA GLY A 122 2.14 -3.66 -3.49
C GLY A 122 2.20 -2.14 -3.49
N SER A 123 1.25 -1.48 -2.82
CA SER A 123 1.18 -0.01 -2.76
C SER A 123 0.34 0.43 -1.56
N TRP A 124 0.30 1.73 -1.29
CA TRP A 124 -0.64 2.34 -0.33
C TRP A 124 -1.67 3.26 -1.00
N TRP A 125 -1.69 3.33 -2.31
CA TRP A 125 -2.62 4.16 -3.07
C TRP A 125 -4.00 3.50 -3.17
N THR A 126 -4.81 3.64 -2.13
CA THR A 126 -6.11 2.96 -1.98
C THR A 126 -7.31 3.84 -2.26
N ALA A 127 -7.13 5.18 -2.32
CA ALA A 127 -8.24 6.13 -2.46
C ALA A 127 -7.83 7.39 -3.22
N GLY A 128 -8.83 8.15 -3.67
CA GLY A 128 -8.64 9.45 -4.32
C GLY A 128 -7.83 9.40 -5.61
N GLY A 129 -7.16 10.50 -5.92
CA GLY A 129 -6.36 10.65 -7.14
C GLY A 129 -5.19 9.66 -7.24
N GLU A 130 -4.63 9.24 -6.11
CA GLU A 130 -3.55 8.25 -6.09
C GLU A 130 -4.04 6.87 -6.58
N ALA A 131 -5.21 6.41 -6.10
CA ALA A 131 -5.82 5.17 -6.57
C ALA A 131 -6.21 5.25 -8.05
N GLU A 132 -6.70 6.40 -8.51
CA GLU A 132 -7.01 6.64 -9.92
C GLU A 132 -5.74 6.61 -10.78
N GLY A 133 -4.65 7.20 -10.29
CA GLY A 133 -3.33 7.15 -10.95
C GLY A 133 -2.83 5.72 -11.09
N LEU A 134 -2.87 4.92 -10.02
CA LEU A 134 -2.48 3.51 -10.03
C LEU A 134 -3.34 2.69 -11.00
N ASN A 135 -4.66 2.91 -11.02
CA ASN A 135 -5.57 2.25 -11.94
C ASN A 135 -5.28 2.65 -13.39
N GLY A 136 -4.91 3.91 -13.64
CA GLY A 136 -4.44 4.37 -14.95
C GLY A 136 -3.19 3.62 -15.42
N MET A 137 -2.22 3.43 -14.54
CA MET A 137 -1.02 2.63 -14.82
C MET A 137 -1.35 1.16 -15.06
N PHE A 138 -2.28 0.56 -14.30
CA PHE A 138 -2.77 -0.80 -14.54
C PHE A 138 -3.42 -0.93 -15.92
N LYS A 139 -4.19 0.07 -16.34
CA LYS A 139 -4.79 0.08 -17.68
C LYS A 139 -3.72 0.06 -18.76
N ILE A 140 -2.72 0.93 -18.68
CA ILE A 140 -1.58 0.97 -19.63
C ILE A 140 -0.85 -0.38 -19.66
N TYR A 141 -0.60 -0.96 -18.47
CA TYR A 141 0.03 -2.27 -18.37
C TYR A 141 -0.79 -3.37 -19.06
N LYS A 142 -2.11 -3.41 -18.83
CA LYS A 142 -3.02 -4.38 -19.45
C LYS A 142 -3.15 -4.22 -20.97
N GLU A 143 -3.03 -3.00 -21.49
CA GLU A 143 -3.00 -2.75 -22.95
C GLU A 143 -1.74 -3.35 -23.60
N LYS A 144 -0.59 -3.31 -22.88
CA LYS A 144 0.68 -3.88 -23.36
C LYS A 144 0.78 -5.40 -23.12
N TYR A 145 0.20 -5.88 -22.01
CA TYR A 145 0.31 -7.26 -21.54
C TYR A 145 -1.09 -7.82 -21.19
N PRO A 146 -1.96 -8.04 -22.18
CA PRO A 146 -3.38 -8.38 -21.95
C PRO A 146 -3.58 -9.71 -21.22
N ASP A 147 -2.65 -10.64 -21.37
CA ASP A 147 -2.73 -11.98 -20.75
C ASP A 147 -2.20 -12.03 -19.30
N VAL A 148 -1.59 -10.93 -18.81
CA VAL A 148 -1.10 -10.85 -17.45
C VAL A 148 -2.23 -10.39 -16.52
N GLN A 149 -2.50 -11.16 -15.47
CA GLN A 149 -3.42 -10.76 -14.43
C GLN A 149 -2.75 -9.84 -13.40
N ILE A 150 -3.33 -8.67 -13.17
CA ILE A 150 -2.86 -7.76 -12.12
C ILE A 150 -3.57 -8.11 -10.81
N VAL A 151 -2.78 -8.29 -9.76
CA VAL A 151 -3.23 -8.38 -8.38
C VAL A 151 -2.86 -7.07 -7.69
N ASN A 152 -3.88 -6.25 -7.44
CA ASN A 152 -3.71 -5.02 -6.69
C ASN A 152 -3.61 -5.34 -5.19
N ALA A 153 -2.39 -5.31 -4.67
CA ALA A 153 -2.05 -5.65 -3.28
C ALA A 153 -1.86 -4.38 -2.43
N THR A 154 -2.73 -3.37 -2.62
CA THR A 154 -2.68 -2.13 -1.85
C THR A 154 -3.17 -2.30 -0.42
N VAL A 155 -2.54 -1.57 0.51
CA VAL A 155 -2.91 -1.52 1.93
C VAL A 155 -3.09 -0.08 2.35
N ALA A 156 -4.27 0.26 2.87
CA ALA A 156 -4.59 1.61 3.32
C ALA A 156 -3.68 2.05 4.49
N GLY A 157 -3.33 3.33 4.47
CA GLY A 157 -2.51 4.00 5.47
C GLY A 157 -1.64 5.07 4.80
N GLY A 158 -1.73 6.31 5.29
CA GLY A 158 -1.01 7.44 4.70
C GLY A 158 0.49 7.21 4.69
N ALA A 159 1.17 7.71 3.67
CA ALA A 159 2.60 7.51 3.43
C ALA A 159 3.07 6.05 3.53
N GLY A 160 2.15 5.09 3.39
CA GLY A 160 2.45 3.66 3.45
C GLY A 160 2.70 3.09 4.85
N THR A 161 2.27 3.76 5.91
CA THR A 161 2.54 3.36 7.30
C THR A 161 2.24 1.88 7.57
N ASN A 162 1.05 1.41 7.18
CA ASN A 162 0.66 0.01 7.36
C ASN A 162 1.33 -0.91 6.34
N PHE A 163 1.36 -0.50 5.08
CA PHE A 163 1.96 -1.28 3.99
C PHE A 163 3.44 -1.58 4.25
N LYS A 164 4.23 -0.58 4.64
CA LYS A 164 5.69 -0.72 4.86
C LYS A 164 6.02 -1.69 5.98
N ALA A 165 5.20 -1.76 7.03
CA ALA A 165 5.38 -2.72 8.12
C ALA A 165 5.16 -4.17 7.64
N ILE A 166 4.10 -4.40 6.85
CA ILE A 166 3.80 -5.69 6.24
C ILE A 166 4.90 -6.07 5.25
N LEU A 167 5.29 -5.14 4.38
CA LEU A 167 6.31 -5.37 3.37
C LEU A 167 7.65 -5.81 3.97
N LYS A 168 8.12 -5.13 5.05
CA LYS A 168 9.36 -5.52 5.73
C LYS A 168 9.30 -6.95 6.23
N THR A 169 8.19 -7.35 6.82
CA THR A 169 7.98 -8.73 7.30
C THR A 169 8.03 -9.73 6.14
N ARG A 170 7.42 -9.41 5.01
CA ARG A 170 7.40 -10.26 3.81
C ARG A 170 8.79 -10.39 3.19
N LEU A 171 9.54 -9.28 3.06
CA LEU A 171 10.92 -9.29 2.54
C LEU A 171 11.84 -10.16 3.40
N ILE A 172 11.78 -10.02 4.73
CA ILE A 172 12.56 -10.83 5.67
C ILE A 172 12.14 -12.30 5.61
N GLY A 173 10.85 -12.58 5.45
CA GLY A 173 10.28 -13.93 5.35
C GLY A 173 10.55 -14.61 4.00
N GLY A 174 11.11 -13.92 3.01
CA GLY A 174 11.36 -14.45 1.67
C GLY A 174 10.08 -14.61 0.83
N ASP A 175 9.04 -13.83 1.14
CA ASP A 175 7.74 -13.81 0.48
C ASP A 175 7.40 -12.40 -0.07
N PRO A 176 8.20 -11.84 -0.98
CA PRO A 176 7.92 -10.51 -1.52
C PRO A 176 6.69 -10.51 -2.45
N PRO A 177 6.06 -9.33 -2.69
CA PRO A 177 5.24 -9.13 -3.87
C PRO A 177 6.12 -9.14 -5.13
N ASP A 178 5.52 -9.06 -6.32
CA ASP A 178 6.33 -8.96 -7.55
C ASP A 178 7.01 -7.60 -7.66
N THR A 179 6.30 -6.55 -7.26
CA THR A 179 6.82 -5.19 -7.18
C THR A 179 6.12 -4.43 -6.07
N PHE A 180 6.74 -3.37 -5.57
CA PHE A 180 6.15 -2.58 -4.50
C PHE A 180 6.56 -1.11 -4.57
N GLN A 181 5.67 -0.26 -4.07
CA GLN A 181 5.89 1.18 -3.94
C GLN A 181 6.83 1.50 -2.78
N LEU A 182 7.71 2.48 -2.99
CA LEU A 182 8.56 3.11 -1.99
C LEU A 182 8.81 4.57 -2.39
N HIS A 183 9.26 5.39 -1.43
CA HIS A 183 9.74 6.73 -1.76
C HIS A 183 11.20 6.69 -2.18
N ALA A 184 11.58 7.58 -3.09
CA ALA A 184 12.98 7.86 -3.41
C ALA A 184 13.72 8.46 -2.19
N GLY A 185 15.03 8.30 -2.14
CA GLY A 185 15.88 8.81 -1.06
C GLY A 185 16.21 7.77 0.00
N LEU A 186 16.36 8.20 1.26
CA LEU A 186 16.80 7.33 2.37
C LEU A 186 15.88 6.12 2.64
N GLU A 187 14.64 6.16 2.19
CA GLU A 187 13.75 5.01 2.31
C GLU A 187 14.29 3.79 1.54
N VAL A 188 14.93 4.01 0.39
CA VAL A 188 15.59 2.94 -0.38
C VAL A 188 16.61 2.20 0.48
N GLU A 189 17.46 2.95 1.20
CA GLU A 189 18.45 2.37 2.10
C GLU A 189 17.82 1.58 3.25
N GLY A 190 16.67 2.08 3.76
CA GLY A 190 15.90 1.47 4.84
C GLY A 190 15.38 0.06 4.53
N TYR A 191 15.37 -0.35 3.27
CA TYR A 191 15.05 -1.71 2.84
C TYR A 191 16.26 -2.63 2.69
N SER A 192 17.49 -2.16 2.99
CA SER A 192 18.72 -2.93 2.77
C SER A 192 18.80 -3.48 1.34
N PRO A 193 18.87 -2.60 0.32
CA PRO A 193 18.61 -3.00 -1.07
C PRO A 193 19.51 -4.12 -1.56
N GLU A 194 20.77 -4.15 -1.19
CA GLU A 194 21.69 -5.24 -1.57
C GLU A 194 21.25 -6.62 -1.07
N GLN A 195 20.45 -6.67 -0.02
CA GLN A 195 19.95 -7.93 0.56
C GLN A 195 18.58 -8.32 -0.01
N TYR A 196 17.67 -7.37 -0.19
CA TYR A 196 16.26 -7.64 -0.47
C TYR A 196 15.75 -7.16 -1.82
N LEU A 197 16.50 -6.31 -2.55
CA LEU A 197 16.09 -5.77 -3.84
C LEU A 197 17.00 -6.23 -4.97
N GLU A 198 16.52 -6.15 -6.20
CA GLU A 198 17.29 -6.26 -7.42
C GLU A 198 17.59 -4.88 -7.99
N PRO A 199 18.81 -4.59 -8.44
CA PRO A 199 19.11 -3.35 -9.15
C PRO A 199 18.36 -3.31 -10.49
N VAL A 200 17.88 -2.12 -10.85
CA VAL A 200 17.08 -1.89 -12.06
C VAL A 200 17.79 -1.06 -13.13
N ASP A 201 19.12 -1.01 -13.10
CA ASP A 201 19.96 -0.25 -14.04
C ASP A 201 19.68 -0.60 -15.49
N SER A 202 19.37 -1.88 -15.78
CA SER A 202 19.05 -2.34 -17.13
C SER A 202 17.79 -1.67 -17.70
N ILE A 203 16.80 -1.32 -16.84
CA ILE A 203 15.59 -0.62 -17.23
C ILE A 203 15.93 0.84 -17.57
N TYR A 204 16.78 1.49 -16.76
CA TYR A 204 17.25 2.85 -17.04
C TYR A 204 17.95 2.93 -18.37
N THR A 205 18.81 1.96 -18.67
CA THR A 205 19.53 1.89 -19.95
C THR A 205 18.59 1.61 -21.12
N SER A 206 17.71 0.61 -21.01
CA SER A 206 16.85 0.18 -22.12
C SER A 206 15.76 1.19 -22.47
N GLU A 207 15.21 1.90 -21.45
CA GLU A 207 14.12 2.85 -21.62
C GLU A 207 14.61 4.32 -21.69
N GLY A 208 15.91 4.55 -21.57
CA GLY A 208 16.51 5.90 -21.63
C GLY A 208 16.10 6.80 -20.47
N LEU A 209 15.91 6.24 -19.26
CA LEU A 209 15.35 6.98 -18.13
C LEU A 209 16.32 8.01 -17.55
N GLU A 210 17.63 7.81 -17.69
CA GLU A 210 18.63 8.79 -17.23
C GLU A 210 18.52 10.14 -17.98
N GLN A 211 18.04 10.11 -19.23
CA GLN A 211 17.81 11.33 -20.01
C GLN A 211 16.38 11.88 -19.81
N ALA A 212 15.46 11.06 -19.30
CA ALA A 212 14.07 11.44 -19.11
C ALA A 212 13.79 12.15 -17.78
N PHE A 213 14.53 11.80 -16.73
CA PHE A 213 14.32 12.34 -15.39
C PHE A 213 15.37 13.39 -14.99
N PRO A 214 15.00 14.37 -14.11
CA PRO A 214 15.96 15.33 -13.56
C PRO A 214 17.08 14.63 -12.76
N ALA A 215 18.29 15.14 -12.85
CA ALA A 215 19.48 14.57 -12.18
C ALA A 215 19.32 14.50 -10.65
N ASP A 216 18.65 15.49 -10.04
CA ASP A 216 18.39 15.51 -8.60
C ASP A 216 17.49 14.35 -8.17
N LEU A 217 16.45 14.02 -8.96
CA LEU A 217 15.60 12.85 -8.71
C LEU A 217 16.39 11.55 -8.89
N LEU A 218 17.15 11.44 -9.97
CA LEU A 218 17.98 10.27 -10.22
C LEU A 218 18.95 10.00 -9.08
N SER A 219 19.53 11.05 -8.48
CA SER A 219 20.44 10.92 -7.33
C SER A 219 19.77 10.31 -6.10
N LEU A 220 18.47 10.55 -5.89
CA LEU A 220 17.70 9.99 -4.78
C LEU A 220 17.34 8.50 -4.97
N LEU A 221 17.41 8.00 -6.21
CA LEU A 221 17.10 6.61 -6.53
C LEU A 221 18.34 5.72 -6.57
N LYS A 222 19.53 6.33 -6.48
CA LYS A 222 20.80 5.62 -6.43
C LYS A 222 21.25 5.34 -5.00
N TYR A 223 21.69 4.10 -4.78
CA TYR A 223 22.44 3.70 -3.59
C TYR A 223 23.56 2.76 -4.03
N LYS A 224 24.81 3.06 -3.63
CA LYS A 224 26.02 2.33 -4.05
C LYS A 224 26.09 2.13 -5.57
N ASP A 225 25.91 3.22 -6.31
CA ASP A 225 26.00 3.31 -7.77
C ASP A 225 24.94 2.56 -8.58
N HIS A 226 23.94 1.95 -7.93
CA HIS A 226 22.83 1.26 -8.58
C HIS A 226 21.50 2.00 -8.39
N TYR A 227 20.60 1.87 -9.38
CA TYR A 227 19.18 2.26 -9.25
C TYR A 227 18.37 1.13 -8.62
N TRP A 228 17.55 1.46 -7.63
CA TRP A 228 16.77 0.48 -6.87
C TRP A 228 15.25 0.64 -7.02
N GLY A 229 14.82 1.58 -7.82
CA GLY A 229 13.42 1.81 -8.15
C GLY A 229 13.26 2.68 -9.38
N VAL A 230 12.06 2.68 -9.96
CA VAL A 230 11.68 3.54 -11.09
C VAL A 230 10.62 4.52 -10.60
N PRO A 231 10.84 5.85 -10.74
CA PRO A 231 9.91 6.86 -10.26
C PRO A 231 8.65 6.92 -11.13
N VAL A 232 7.53 7.27 -10.52
CA VAL A 232 6.23 7.41 -11.19
C VAL A 232 5.66 8.81 -11.12
N ASN A 233 6.19 9.64 -10.21
CA ASN A 233 5.78 11.02 -10.04
C ASN A 233 6.91 11.87 -9.44
N ILE A 234 6.66 13.18 -9.40
CA ILE A 234 7.38 14.14 -8.58
C ILE A 234 6.32 14.98 -7.88
N HIS A 235 6.16 14.75 -6.59
CA HIS A 235 5.25 15.53 -5.74
C HIS A 235 5.93 16.77 -5.19
N ARG A 236 5.15 17.82 -5.05
CA ARG A 236 5.46 18.97 -4.22
C ARG A 236 4.91 18.73 -2.82
N SER A 237 5.77 18.50 -1.86
CA SER A 237 5.41 18.28 -0.47
C SER A 237 4.86 19.57 0.18
N ASN A 238 5.53 20.70 -0.05
CA ASN A 238 5.23 21.99 0.59
C ASN A 238 4.12 22.78 -0.11
N VAL A 239 2.86 22.47 0.23
CA VAL A 239 1.69 23.24 -0.24
C VAL A 239 0.81 23.63 0.95
N LEU A 240 0.47 24.92 1.05
CA LEU A 240 -0.56 25.40 1.94
C LEU A 240 -1.87 25.47 1.17
N TRP A 241 -2.82 24.67 1.58
CA TRP A 241 -4.20 24.66 1.07
C TRP A 241 -5.08 25.54 1.95
N TYR A 242 -6.02 26.26 1.35
CA TYR A 242 -6.97 27.08 2.10
C TYR A 242 -8.36 27.07 1.45
N ASN A 243 -9.40 27.22 2.26
CA ASN A 243 -10.77 27.36 1.76
C ASN A 243 -10.98 28.80 1.26
N LYS A 244 -11.24 28.98 -0.04
CA LYS A 244 -11.41 30.30 -0.68
C LYS A 244 -12.56 31.07 -0.09
N ALA A 245 -13.73 30.45 0.10
CA ALA A 245 -14.91 31.12 0.64
C ALA A 245 -14.68 31.64 2.07
N VAL A 246 -13.97 30.85 2.90
CA VAL A 246 -13.57 31.27 4.25
C VAL A 246 -12.65 32.49 4.20
N PHE A 247 -11.65 32.46 3.32
CA PHE A 247 -10.71 33.59 3.19
C PHE A 247 -11.37 34.85 2.66
N GLU A 248 -12.18 34.76 1.61
CA GLU A 248 -12.92 35.87 1.01
C GLU A 248 -13.89 36.52 2.01
N ALA A 249 -14.68 35.67 2.74
CA ALA A 249 -15.64 36.16 3.74
C ALA A 249 -14.98 36.93 4.90
N ASN A 250 -13.69 36.68 5.16
CA ASN A 250 -12.94 37.33 6.24
C ASN A 250 -11.89 38.35 5.74
N ASN A 251 -11.86 38.65 4.43
CA ASN A 251 -10.89 39.52 3.78
C ASN A 251 -9.42 39.13 4.08
N LEU A 252 -9.15 37.81 4.05
CA LEU A 252 -7.83 37.27 4.32
C LEU A 252 -7.11 36.90 3.01
N THR A 253 -5.78 36.89 3.07
CA THR A 253 -4.90 36.38 2.02
C THR A 253 -4.02 35.27 2.59
N PRO A 254 -3.59 34.28 1.78
CA PRO A 254 -2.69 33.24 2.26
C PRO A 254 -1.40 33.82 2.82
N PRO A 255 -0.97 33.38 4.02
CA PRO A 255 0.23 33.90 4.67
C PRO A 255 1.51 33.47 3.95
N THR A 256 2.46 34.37 3.80
CA THR A 256 3.77 34.13 3.21
C THR A 256 4.89 34.07 4.24
N THR A 257 4.65 34.54 5.45
CA THR A 257 5.56 34.51 6.60
C THR A 257 4.89 33.89 7.82
N PHE A 258 5.68 33.48 8.81
CA PHE A 258 5.15 32.93 10.07
C PHE A 258 4.36 33.97 10.88
N ASP A 259 4.74 35.25 10.82
CA ASP A 259 4.01 36.33 11.46
C ASP A 259 2.66 36.62 10.78
N GLU A 260 2.62 36.57 9.45
CA GLU A 260 1.37 36.63 8.69
C GLU A 260 0.48 35.42 9.00
N PHE A 261 1.06 34.18 9.12
CA PHE A 261 0.32 33.02 9.52
C PHE A 261 -0.37 33.23 10.87
N LYS A 262 0.37 33.74 11.87
CA LYS A 262 -0.19 34.03 13.18
C LYS A 262 -1.35 35.04 13.08
N THR A 263 -1.18 36.11 12.28
CA THR A 263 -2.21 37.15 12.07
C THR A 263 -3.48 36.55 11.46
N VAL A 264 -3.34 35.74 10.41
CA VAL A 264 -4.46 35.03 9.74
C VAL A 264 -5.12 34.05 10.71
N ALA A 265 -4.31 33.32 11.47
CA ALA A 265 -4.81 32.33 12.42
C ALA A 265 -5.62 32.99 13.56
N GLU A 266 -5.19 34.10 14.11
CA GLU A 266 -5.95 34.83 15.12
C GLU A 266 -7.28 35.40 14.56
N ALA A 267 -7.27 35.88 13.32
CA ALA A 267 -8.48 36.37 12.66
C ALA A 267 -9.51 35.22 12.46
N LEU A 268 -9.08 34.05 12.03
CA LEU A 268 -9.95 32.89 11.88
C LEU A 268 -10.47 32.37 13.21
N LYS A 269 -9.61 32.29 14.23
CA LYS A 269 -9.96 31.86 15.59
C LYS A 269 -11.01 32.80 16.21
N ALA A 270 -10.90 34.09 16.01
CA ALA A 270 -11.90 35.07 16.48
C ALA A 270 -13.28 34.87 15.84
N LYS A 271 -13.37 34.17 14.72
CA LYS A 271 -14.62 33.78 14.03
C LYS A 271 -15.10 32.36 14.38
N GLY A 272 -14.42 31.67 15.28
CA GLY A 272 -14.74 30.29 15.63
C GLY A 272 -14.37 29.27 14.54
N ILE A 273 -13.50 29.66 13.58
CA ILE A 273 -13.01 28.80 12.52
C ILE A 273 -11.67 28.22 12.97
N THR A 274 -11.47 26.92 12.83
CA THR A 274 -10.17 26.27 13.10
C THR A 274 -9.12 26.81 12.15
N PRO A 275 -8.10 27.56 12.63
CA PRO A 275 -7.17 28.24 11.74
C PRO A 275 -6.32 27.29 10.93
N PHE A 276 -5.79 26.23 11.58
CA PHE A 276 -4.89 25.24 11.00
C PHE A 276 -5.47 23.84 11.19
N VAL A 277 -5.82 23.21 10.07
CA VAL A 277 -6.38 21.86 10.07
C VAL A 277 -5.23 20.87 10.04
N LEU A 278 -5.23 19.94 10.97
CA LEU A 278 -4.17 18.96 11.14
C LEU A 278 -4.75 17.58 11.50
N GLY A 279 -4.23 16.54 10.87
CA GLY A 279 -4.37 15.15 11.29
C GLY A 279 -2.99 14.59 11.56
N THR A 280 -2.79 13.90 12.69
CA THR A 280 -1.51 13.28 13.05
C THR A 280 -1.68 11.88 13.60
N LYS A 281 -2.79 11.22 13.29
CA LYS A 281 -3.10 9.87 13.77
C LYS A 281 -2.03 8.84 13.39
N GLU A 282 -1.43 9.01 12.23
CA GLU A 282 -0.41 8.11 11.71
C GLU A 282 1.03 8.57 12.00
N GLY A 283 1.19 9.82 12.48
CA GLY A 283 2.45 10.40 12.97
C GLY A 283 3.35 11.01 11.89
N TRP A 284 3.30 10.53 10.65
CA TRP A 284 4.13 11.04 9.55
C TRP A 284 3.79 12.50 9.18
N GLU A 285 2.54 12.90 9.34
CA GLU A 285 2.04 14.21 8.99
C GLU A 285 2.72 15.32 9.80
N ALA A 286 3.02 15.06 11.07
CA ALA A 286 3.76 16.00 11.91
C ALA A 286 5.20 16.21 11.41
N GLY A 287 5.86 15.13 10.99
CA GLY A 287 7.18 15.18 10.37
C GLY A 287 7.17 15.97 9.06
N HIS A 288 6.20 15.68 8.20
CA HIS A 288 5.98 16.38 6.94
C HIS A 288 5.84 17.91 7.11
N ILE A 289 4.99 18.35 8.04
CA ILE A 289 4.80 19.78 8.32
C ILE A 289 6.08 20.38 8.91
N PHE A 290 6.77 19.65 9.79
CA PHE A 290 8.01 20.16 10.37
C PHE A 290 9.11 20.33 9.32
N GLU A 291 9.21 19.46 8.33
CA GLU A 291 10.15 19.61 7.20
C GLU A 291 9.85 20.88 6.38
N ASP A 292 8.57 21.18 6.12
CA ASP A 292 8.18 22.41 5.44
C ASP A 292 8.54 23.66 6.24
N ILE A 293 8.36 23.61 7.58
CA ILE A 293 8.73 24.70 8.48
C ILE A 293 10.26 24.84 8.55
N LEU A 294 11.02 23.74 8.59
CA LEU A 294 12.49 23.76 8.50
C LEU A 294 12.95 24.45 7.22
N ALA A 295 12.39 24.02 6.07
CA ALA A 295 12.72 24.62 4.78
C ALA A 295 12.37 26.12 4.73
N GLY A 296 11.20 26.50 5.28
CA GLY A 296 10.76 27.90 5.33
C GLY A 296 11.55 28.78 6.30
N THR A 297 12.11 28.19 7.37
CA THR A 297 12.89 28.92 8.38
C THR A 297 14.36 29.03 8.01
N LEU A 298 14.94 27.94 7.50
CA LEU A 298 16.38 27.83 7.19
C LEU A 298 16.72 28.30 5.76
N GLY A 299 15.75 28.24 4.86
CA GLY A 299 16.00 28.35 3.42
C GLY A 299 16.54 27.05 2.83
N ALA A 300 16.48 26.92 1.49
CA ALA A 300 16.77 25.68 0.78
C ALA A 300 18.16 25.12 1.06
N GLU A 301 19.19 25.94 1.05
CA GLU A 301 20.58 25.50 1.20
C GLU A 301 20.86 24.91 2.59
N LYS A 302 20.46 25.61 3.66
CA LYS A 302 20.66 25.11 5.02
C LYS A 302 19.77 23.89 5.29
N TYR A 303 18.53 23.88 4.79
CA TYR A 303 17.65 22.71 4.90
C TYR A 303 18.29 21.49 4.25
N LYS A 304 18.76 21.59 3.01
CA LYS A 304 19.51 20.50 2.33
C LYS A 304 20.76 20.10 3.12
N GLY A 305 21.44 21.08 3.70
CA GLY A 305 22.64 20.88 4.52
C GLY A 305 22.41 20.01 5.77
N LEU A 306 21.21 20.01 6.35
CA LEU A 306 20.88 19.15 7.50
C LEU A 306 21.02 17.66 7.16
N TRP A 307 20.59 17.27 5.97
CA TRP A 307 20.60 15.88 5.50
C TRP A 307 21.96 15.41 4.99
N THR A 308 22.81 16.34 4.58
CA THR A 308 24.17 16.06 4.11
C THR A 308 25.25 16.26 5.19
N GLY A 309 24.87 16.77 6.37
CA GLY A 309 25.79 17.13 7.44
C GLY A 309 26.51 18.48 7.24
N ALA A 310 26.22 19.21 6.16
CA ALA A 310 26.79 20.55 5.92
C ALA A 310 26.22 21.62 6.85
N THR A 311 24.97 21.44 7.31
CA THR A 311 24.33 22.24 8.36
C THR A 311 24.15 21.37 9.59
N PRO A 312 24.69 21.74 10.76
CA PRO A 312 24.48 20.94 11.97
C PRO A 312 23.05 21.10 12.49
N TRP A 313 22.48 20.05 13.06
CA TRP A 313 21.15 20.09 13.71
C TRP A 313 21.10 21.01 14.95
N THR A 314 22.23 21.50 15.41
CA THR A 314 22.37 22.54 16.43
C THR A 314 22.32 23.97 15.88
N ASP A 315 22.14 24.15 14.57
CA ASP A 315 21.97 25.50 13.99
C ASP A 315 20.80 26.23 14.68
N PRO A 316 20.97 27.51 15.09
CA PRO A 316 19.90 28.28 15.73
C PRO A 316 18.58 28.33 14.91
N GLY A 317 18.67 28.21 13.59
CA GLY A 317 17.50 28.14 12.73
C GLY A 317 16.64 26.88 12.98
N VAL A 318 17.24 25.76 13.43
CA VAL A 318 16.48 24.57 13.80
C VAL A 318 15.64 24.84 15.06
N THR A 319 16.22 25.52 16.06
CA THR A 319 15.48 25.95 17.26
C THR A 319 14.32 26.89 16.87
N GLN A 320 14.59 27.86 15.97
CA GLN A 320 13.54 28.75 15.48
C GLN A 320 12.44 28.00 14.73
N ALA A 321 12.79 26.99 13.94
CA ALA A 321 11.80 26.15 13.25
C ALA A 321 10.93 25.35 14.24
N LEU A 322 11.48 24.85 15.34
CA LEU A 322 10.73 24.21 16.41
C LEU A 322 9.77 25.18 17.12
N GLU A 323 10.17 26.43 17.33
CA GLU A 323 9.28 27.45 17.91
C GLU A 323 8.17 27.83 16.92
N ASN A 324 8.47 27.95 15.62
CA ASN A 324 7.46 28.17 14.58
C ASN A 324 6.47 26.99 14.53
N PHE A 325 6.96 25.75 14.59
CA PHE A 325 6.12 24.56 14.62
C PHE A 325 5.19 24.54 15.85
N LYS A 326 5.73 24.79 17.02
CA LYS A 326 4.95 24.90 18.26
C LYS A 326 3.89 26.01 18.18
N MET A 327 4.24 27.16 17.61
CA MET A 327 3.30 28.26 17.37
C MET A 327 2.17 27.80 16.44
N MET A 328 2.48 27.17 15.31
CA MET A 328 1.47 26.69 14.36
C MET A 328 0.56 25.63 14.97
N LEU A 329 1.12 24.69 15.74
CA LEU A 329 0.36 23.65 16.47
C LEU A 329 -0.65 24.27 17.46
N SER A 330 -0.35 25.44 18.05
CA SER A 330 -1.28 26.10 18.99
C SER A 330 -2.58 26.61 18.30
N TYR A 331 -2.62 26.63 16.98
CA TYR A 331 -3.77 26.97 16.15
C TYR A 331 -4.45 25.77 15.50
N ALA A 332 -3.92 24.57 15.73
CA ALA A 332 -4.50 23.35 15.17
C ALA A 332 -5.79 22.93 15.92
N ASN A 333 -6.61 22.11 15.26
CA ASN A 333 -7.71 21.43 15.92
C ASN A 333 -7.17 20.55 17.07
N THR A 334 -7.86 20.59 18.22
CA THR A 334 -7.39 19.94 19.46
C THR A 334 -7.40 18.41 19.39
N ASP A 335 -8.19 17.85 18.47
CA ASP A 335 -8.37 16.42 18.23
C ASP A 335 -7.52 15.87 17.08
N HIS A 336 -6.50 16.61 16.64
CA HIS A 336 -5.65 16.24 15.49
C HIS A 336 -5.08 14.83 15.57
N SER A 337 -4.80 14.32 16.77
CA SER A 337 -4.26 12.96 16.97
C SER A 337 -5.28 11.84 16.71
N ALA A 338 -6.57 12.16 16.59
CA ALA A 338 -7.63 11.22 16.23
C ALA A 338 -7.89 11.17 14.72
N HIS A 339 -7.38 12.14 13.96
CA HIS A 339 -7.60 12.29 12.53
C HIS A 339 -6.40 11.87 11.69
N THR A 340 -6.65 11.16 10.59
CA THR A 340 -5.74 11.05 9.45
C THR A 340 -5.72 12.38 8.68
N TRP A 341 -4.72 12.60 7.81
CA TRP A 341 -4.61 13.84 7.04
C TRP A 341 -5.87 14.15 6.22
N ASP A 342 -6.46 13.13 5.58
CA ASP A 342 -7.65 13.25 4.74
C ASP A 342 -8.92 13.48 5.59
N SER A 343 -9.07 12.79 6.72
CA SER A 343 -10.21 13.02 7.62
C SER A 343 -10.17 14.41 8.26
N ALA A 344 -8.99 14.95 8.55
CA ALA A 344 -8.83 16.35 8.96
C ALA A 344 -9.14 17.31 7.82
N GLY A 345 -8.76 16.99 6.59
CA GLY A 345 -9.05 17.78 5.40
C GLY A 345 -10.55 18.03 5.15
N GLU A 346 -11.44 17.17 5.69
CA GLU A 346 -12.89 17.39 5.63
C GLU A 346 -13.32 18.69 6.34
N PHE A 347 -12.56 19.17 7.35
CA PHE A 347 -12.83 20.48 7.98
C PHE A 347 -12.61 21.64 7.01
N LEU A 348 -11.64 21.49 6.11
CA LEU A 348 -11.40 22.48 5.06
C LEU A 348 -12.56 22.49 4.04
N ILE A 349 -13.01 21.30 3.61
CA ILE A 349 -14.15 21.15 2.70
C ILE A 349 -15.42 21.74 3.31
N ALA A 350 -15.68 21.46 4.58
CA ALA A 350 -16.86 21.96 5.32
C ALA A 350 -16.83 23.47 5.60
N GLY A 351 -15.69 24.14 5.40
CA GLY A 351 -15.51 25.55 5.75
C GLY A 351 -15.40 25.81 7.25
N THR A 352 -15.25 24.78 8.07
CA THR A 352 -14.98 24.89 9.52
C THR A 352 -13.48 25.00 9.82
N GLY A 353 -12.64 24.72 8.81
CA GLY A 353 -11.19 24.90 8.83
C GLY A 353 -10.74 25.93 7.79
N GLY A 354 -9.68 26.68 8.12
CA GLY A 354 -9.14 27.75 7.26
C GLY A 354 -8.01 27.30 6.35
N MET A 355 -6.98 26.69 6.93
CA MET A 355 -5.72 26.32 6.24
C MET A 355 -5.27 24.90 6.62
N MET A 356 -4.53 24.25 5.70
CA MET A 356 -3.89 22.97 5.88
C MET A 356 -2.56 22.93 5.11
N ILE A 357 -1.50 22.41 5.69
CA ILE A 357 -0.26 22.11 4.96
C ILE A 357 -0.24 20.60 4.66
N MET A 358 -0.18 20.28 3.38
CA MET A 358 -0.13 18.91 2.88
C MET A 358 0.32 18.92 1.42
N GLY A 359 0.95 17.86 0.95
CA GLY A 359 1.45 17.81 -0.41
C GLY A 359 0.41 17.90 -1.51
N ASP A 360 0.86 17.95 -2.75
CA ASP A 360 0.01 18.20 -3.92
C ASP A 360 -0.95 17.05 -4.26
N TRP A 361 -0.75 15.84 -3.71
CA TRP A 361 -1.73 14.73 -3.75
C TRP A 361 -3.10 15.12 -3.19
N THR A 362 -3.14 16.11 -2.30
CA THR A 362 -4.38 16.69 -1.76
C THR A 362 -5.29 17.22 -2.86
N ASN A 363 -4.73 17.73 -3.97
CA ASN A 363 -5.51 18.17 -5.13
C ASN A 363 -6.35 17.03 -5.72
N GLY A 364 -5.76 15.85 -5.89
CA GLY A 364 -6.47 14.65 -6.36
C GLY A 364 -7.55 14.21 -5.40
N TRP A 365 -7.28 14.29 -4.09
CA TRP A 365 -8.26 13.98 -3.07
C TRP A 365 -9.42 14.97 -3.05
N PHE A 366 -9.19 16.29 -3.10
CA PHE A 366 -10.24 17.30 -3.23
C PHE A 366 -11.10 17.06 -4.48
N THR A 367 -10.47 16.74 -5.60
CA THR A 367 -11.17 16.44 -6.85
C THR A 367 -12.10 15.22 -6.69
N SER A 368 -11.62 14.15 -6.05
CA SER A 368 -12.43 12.95 -5.79
C SER A 368 -13.63 13.22 -4.88
N LYS A 369 -13.55 14.26 -4.02
CA LYS A 369 -14.64 14.74 -3.17
C LYS A 369 -15.56 15.76 -3.87
N GLY A 370 -15.28 16.14 -5.11
CA GLY A 370 -16.01 17.19 -5.83
C GLY A 370 -15.78 18.58 -5.25
N PHE A 371 -14.75 18.77 -4.42
CA PHE A 371 -14.44 20.09 -3.82
C PHE A 371 -13.55 20.90 -4.74
N THR A 372 -14.02 22.06 -5.18
CA THR A 372 -13.31 23.02 -6.05
C THR A 372 -13.05 24.35 -5.37
N GLY A 373 -13.58 24.54 -4.15
CA GLY A 373 -13.51 25.80 -3.38
C GLY A 373 -12.19 26.06 -2.67
N TYR A 374 -11.12 25.32 -3.01
CA TYR A 374 -9.79 25.52 -2.41
C TYR A 374 -8.91 26.46 -3.22
N GLY A 375 -8.01 27.14 -2.51
CA GLY A 375 -6.83 27.78 -3.07
C GLY A 375 -5.56 27.15 -2.53
N TRP A 376 -4.43 27.47 -3.15
CA TRP A 376 -3.12 27.00 -2.71
C TRP A 376 -2.09 28.11 -2.73
N ALA A 377 -1.09 28.00 -1.88
CA ALA A 377 0.05 28.89 -1.80
C ALA A 377 1.29 28.12 -1.28
N PRO A 378 2.50 28.64 -1.46
CA PRO A 378 3.65 28.14 -0.70
C PRO A 378 3.41 28.34 0.81
N PRO A 379 3.73 27.36 1.67
CA PRO A 379 3.75 27.57 3.12
C PRO A 379 4.66 28.74 3.55
N PRO A 380 4.47 29.29 4.75
CA PRO A 380 5.27 30.39 5.25
C PRO A 380 6.78 30.19 5.10
N GLY A 381 7.48 31.17 4.51
CA GLY A 381 8.92 31.15 4.27
C GLY A 381 9.39 30.30 3.10
N THR A 382 8.52 29.50 2.46
CA THR A 382 8.94 28.55 1.40
C THR A 382 8.77 29.09 -0.02
N LYS A 383 8.52 30.38 -0.21
CA LYS A 383 8.42 30.96 -1.55
C LYS A 383 9.71 30.72 -2.35
N GLY A 384 9.59 30.09 -3.52
CA GLY A 384 10.73 29.73 -4.38
C GLY A 384 11.42 28.40 -3.97
N ILE A 385 10.96 27.74 -2.92
CA ILE A 385 11.45 26.42 -2.51
C ILE A 385 10.45 25.37 -3.00
N PHE A 386 10.97 24.27 -3.55
CA PHE A 386 10.22 23.09 -3.92
C PHE A 386 10.76 21.93 -3.09
N VAL A 387 10.00 21.50 -2.07
CA VAL A 387 10.33 20.29 -1.30
C VAL A 387 9.80 19.10 -2.10
N ALA A 388 10.72 18.37 -2.72
CA ALA A 388 10.39 17.27 -3.63
C ALA A 388 10.20 15.96 -2.87
N LEU A 389 9.17 15.22 -3.26
CA LEU A 389 8.94 13.82 -2.92
C LEU A 389 8.70 13.07 -4.23
N SER A 390 9.14 11.82 -4.32
CA SER A 390 8.83 10.97 -5.47
C SER A 390 8.48 9.56 -5.00
N ASP A 391 7.34 9.08 -5.47
CA ASP A 391 7.00 7.67 -5.39
C ASP A 391 7.69 6.91 -6.51
N SER A 392 8.11 5.72 -6.19
CA SER A 392 8.83 4.81 -7.07
C SER A 392 8.30 3.40 -6.87
N PHE A 393 8.55 2.51 -7.82
CA PHE A 393 8.35 1.08 -7.65
C PHE A 393 9.69 0.35 -7.74
N ALA A 394 9.88 -0.63 -6.85
CA ALA A 394 11.08 -1.46 -6.78
C ALA A 394 10.81 -2.91 -7.19
N LEU A 395 11.90 -3.60 -7.52
CA LEU A 395 11.92 -5.04 -7.80
C LEU A 395 12.55 -5.75 -6.59
N PRO A 396 11.79 -6.53 -5.82
CA PRO A 396 12.37 -7.33 -4.75
C PRO A 396 13.15 -8.53 -5.31
N LYS A 397 14.17 -8.97 -4.57
CA LYS A 397 14.78 -10.30 -4.83
C LYS A 397 13.75 -11.39 -4.66
N ASN A 398 13.87 -12.42 -5.48
CA ASN A 398 12.97 -13.56 -5.50
C ASN A 398 11.50 -13.19 -5.78
N ALA A 399 11.26 -12.09 -6.51
CA ALA A 399 9.91 -11.77 -7.00
C ALA A 399 9.33 -12.97 -7.77
N PRO A 400 8.14 -13.48 -7.40
CA PRO A 400 7.57 -14.69 -8.03
C PRO A 400 7.40 -14.55 -9.54
N ASN A 401 7.08 -13.34 -10.03
CA ASN A 401 6.89 -13.02 -11.44
C ASN A 401 7.79 -11.86 -11.88
N ALA A 402 9.11 -12.03 -11.70
CA ALA A 402 10.11 -10.97 -11.91
C ALA A 402 10.06 -10.34 -13.31
N GLU A 403 9.78 -11.11 -14.38
CA GLU A 403 9.63 -10.58 -15.73
C GLU A 403 8.45 -9.59 -15.83
N ASN A 404 7.31 -9.96 -15.26
CA ASN A 404 6.13 -9.08 -15.22
C ASN A 404 6.38 -7.84 -14.39
N ALA A 405 7.13 -7.97 -13.28
CA ALA A 405 7.55 -6.85 -12.46
C ALA A 405 8.49 -5.89 -13.21
N GLN A 406 9.46 -6.40 -13.97
CA GLN A 406 10.31 -5.57 -14.84
C GLN A 406 9.50 -4.85 -15.91
N ASN A 407 8.52 -5.52 -16.51
CA ASN A 407 7.60 -4.92 -17.47
C ASN A 407 6.73 -3.82 -16.82
N TRP A 408 6.33 -4.01 -15.55
CA TRP A 408 5.66 -2.97 -14.77
C TRP A 408 6.56 -1.75 -14.55
N LEU A 409 7.80 -1.96 -14.17
CA LEU A 409 8.76 -0.87 -13.97
C LEU A 409 9.02 -0.08 -15.26
N LYS A 410 8.99 -0.72 -16.42
CA LYS A 410 9.04 -0.01 -17.72
C LYS A 410 7.80 0.84 -17.94
N VAL A 411 6.61 0.39 -17.51
CA VAL A 411 5.39 1.21 -17.54
C VAL A 411 5.51 2.38 -16.59
N CYS A 412 6.05 2.18 -15.38
CA CYS A 412 6.30 3.24 -14.40
C CYS A 412 7.14 4.38 -14.98
N GLY A 413 8.21 4.05 -15.73
CA GLY A 413 9.11 5.03 -16.36
C GLY A 413 8.63 5.55 -17.72
N SER A 414 7.50 5.05 -18.27
CA SER A 414 7.03 5.45 -19.61
C SER A 414 6.39 6.83 -19.61
N LYS A 415 6.43 7.49 -20.80
CA LYS A 415 5.75 8.77 -21.05
C LYS A 415 4.24 8.59 -21.23
#